data_6bf51293b47592b075fa80fce3fa8e9c
#
_entry.id   6bf51293b47592b075fa80fce3fa8e9c
#
_cell.length_a   1.000
_cell.length_b   1.000
_cell.length_c   1.000
_cell.angle_alpha   90.00
_cell.angle_beta   90.00
_cell.angle_gamma   90.00
#
_symmetry.space_group_name_H-M   'P 1'
#
loop_
_entity.id
_entity.type
_entity.pdbx_description
1 polymer ?
#
loop_
_entity_poly.entity_id
_entity_poly.type
_entity_poly.pdbx_seq_one_letter_code
_entity_poly.pdbx_strand_id
1 'polypeptide(L)'
;MRKIAVVTDSSADISVQQALDLDVHVVRLPILVDNVEYIENETISLTEFTEKMKQGCAVKTSQPSIGSVCGLWDELLKDYEEVIYVPISSKLSGSYNSAVLAAKNYDDKVTVIDARFACAPTQFLLKEIHELIRMGKTSAEIKTFVEENMSMHAILIPEDLIYLKRGGRISAAAAALGNLLKIVPLLSVENGEIDVYDKVRTARKAHKMALDFTLDVDNLDDYYFLVLYGGEENEASKEMYRQLCEKVNPDDTYYGPIYPVILAHAGPGTVSIGYVKKLKAILR
;
A
#
# COMPACT_ATOMS: atom_id res chain seq x y z
N MET A 1 -21.76 9.76 -19.35
CA MET A 1 -20.63 9.08 -18.69
C MET A 1 -21.13 8.68 -17.32
N ARG A 2 -20.99 7.42 -16.91
CA ARG A 2 -21.46 6.98 -15.59
C ARG A 2 -20.69 7.74 -14.49
N LYS A 3 -21.40 8.13 -13.44
CA LYS A 3 -20.80 8.84 -12.32
C LYS A 3 -20.37 7.82 -11.27
N ILE A 4 -19.10 7.44 -11.28
CA ILE A 4 -18.51 6.38 -10.44
C ILE A 4 -17.68 7.04 -9.34
N ALA A 5 -17.97 6.76 -8.07
CA ALA A 5 -17.11 7.15 -6.96
C ALA A 5 -15.96 6.14 -6.78
N VAL A 6 -14.75 6.63 -6.55
CA VAL A 6 -13.60 5.78 -6.24
C VAL A 6 -13.28 5.88 -4.75
N VAL A 7 -13.22 4.73 -4.09
CA VAL A 7 -12.98 4.59 -2.65
C VAL A 7 -11.77 3.69 -2.43
N THR A 8 -10.94 4.04 -1.46
CA THR A 8 -9.86 3.19 -0.95
C THR A 8 -9.90 3.18 0.58
N ASP A 9 -8.92 2.55 1.21
CA ASP A 9 -8.72 2.65 2.65
C ASP A 9 -7.37 3.29 3.00
N SER A 10 -7.16 3.58 4.28
CA SER A 10 -5.96 4.30 4.72
C SER A 10 -4.66 3.51 4.59
N SER A 11 -4.71 2.22 4.23
CA SER A 11 -3.51 1.46 3.87
C SER A 11 -2.82 1.94 2.58
N ALA A 12 -3.45 2.84 1.82
CA ALA A 12 -2.88 3.47 0.63
C ALA A 12 -1.83 4.57 0.94
N ASP A 13 -1.47 4.78 2.21
CA ASP A 13 -0.56 5.84 2.65
C ASP A 13 -0.96 7.21 2.10
N ILE A 14 -2.25 7.53 2.16
CA ILE A 14 -2.85 8.69 1.51
C ILE A 14 -3.27 9.75 2.55
N SER A 15 -2.75 10.96 2.41
CA SER A 15 -3.17 12.11 3.21
C SER A 15 -4.54 12.63 2.76
N VAL A 16 -5.16 13.48 3.59
CA VAL A 16 -6.43 14.13 3.24
C VAL A 16 -6.29 14.95 1.94
N GLN A 17 -5.18 15.70 1.80
CA GLN A 17 -4.97 16.52 0.61
C GLN A 17 -4.76 15.65 -0.64
N GLN A 18 -3.95 14.59 -0.55
CA GLN A 18 -3.75 13.65 -1.66
C GLN A 18 -5.05 12.96 -2.09
N ALA A 19 -5.92 12.63 -1.14
CA ALA A 19 -7.23 12.05 -1.44
C ALA A 19 -8.12 13.03 -2.22
N LEU A 20 -8.12 14.31 -1.85
CA LEU A 20 -8.83 15.36 -2.58
C LEU A 20 -8.24 15.56 -3.99
N ASP A 21 -6.92 15.63 -4.11
CA ASP A 21 -6.23 15.83 -5.39
C ASP A 21 -6.45 14.65 -6.37
N LEU A 22 -6.65 13.45 -5.82
CA LEU A 22 -6.92 12.23 -6.58
C LEU A 22 -8.43 11.99 -6.82
N ASP A 23 -9.30 12.82 -6.25
CA ASP A 23 -10.76 12.61 -6.27
C ASP A 23 -11.17 11.22 -5.76
N VAL A 24 -10.64 10.85 -4.59
CA VAL A 24 -10.93 9.55 -3.95
C VAL A 24 -11.43 9.73 -2.52
N HIS A 25 -12.29 8.82 -2.09
CA HIS A 25 -12.79 8.74 -0.73
C HIS A 25 -12.01 7.68 0.06
N VAL A 26 -11.77 7.93 1.34
CA VAL A 26 -10.89 7.07 2.16
C VAL A 26 -11.61 6.56 3.39
N VAL A 27 -11.68 5.24 3.52
CA VAL A 27 -12.09 4.57 4.76
C VAL A 27 -10.88 4.48 5.68
N ARG A 28 -10.97 5.04 6.89
CA ARG A 28 -9.86 4.97 7.85
C ARG A 28 -9.89 3.64 8.62
N LEU A 29 -8.74 2.98 8.69
CA LEU A 29 -8.57 1.75 9.47
C LEU A 29 -8.18 2.10 10.92
N PRO A 30 -8.78 1.44 11.92
CA PRO A 30 -8.42 1.66 13.31
C PRO A 30 -7.03 1.09 13.65
N ILE A 31 -6.32 1.81 14.51
CA ILE A 31 -5.03 1.43 15.07
C ILE A 31 -5.18 1.36 16.59
N LEU A 32 -4.70 0.31 17.21
CA LEU A 32 -4.67 0.19 18.65
C LEU A 32 -3.21 0.33 19.15
N VAL A 33 -3.02 1.24 20.10
CA VAL A 33 -1.76 1.40 20.83
C VAL A 33 -2.07 1.18 22.31
N ASP A 34 -1.49 0.15 22.92
CA ASP A 34 -1.76 -0.26 24.30
C ASP A 34 -3.27 -0.39 24.61
N ASN A 35 -4.04 -0.94 23.65
CA ASN A 35 -5.50 -1.11 23.67
C ASN A 35 -6.32 0.19 23.61
N VAL A 36 -5.70 1.34 23.37
CA VAL A 36 -6.41 2.59 23.02
C VAL A 36 -6.54 2.67 21.51
N GLU A 37 -7.75 2.91 21.01
CA GLU A 37 -8.02 3.05 19.57
C GLU A 37 -7.69 4.46 19.09
N TYR A 38 -7.04 4.52 17.93
CA TYR A 38 -6.70 5.74 17.22
C TYR A 38 -7.07 5.62 15.74
N ILE A 39 -7.31 6.76 15.13
CA ILE A 39 -7.48 6.95 13.68
C ILE A 39 -6.32 7.79 13.18
N GLU A 40 -5.56 7.28 12.21
CA GLU A 40 -4.39 7.99 11.66
C GLU A 40 -4.80 9.32 11.02
N ASN A 41 -3.94 10.33 11.20
CA ASN A 41 -4.16 11.70 10.74
C ASN A 41 -5.37 12.43 11.35
N GLU A 42 -6.08 11.79 12.29
CA GLU A 42 -7.21 12.38 13.01
C GLU A 42 -6.92 12.45 14.52
N THR A 43 -6.63 11.30 15.15
CA THR A 43 -6.42 11.21 16.59
C THR A 43 -5.00 10.80 16.98
N ILE A 44 -4.15 10.46 16.02
CA ILE A 44 -2.72 10.21 16.20
C ILE A 44 -1.96 10.64 14.95
N SER A 45 -0.85 11.34 15.11
CA SER A 45 0.07 11.67 14.04
C SER A 45 1.05 10.54 13.76
N LEU A 46 1.66 10.51 12.55
CA LEU A 46 2.71 9.55 12.21
C LEU A 46 3.91 9.66 13.19
N THR A 47 4.32 10.87 13.54
CA THR A 47 5.42 11.10 14.46
C THR A 47 5.12 10.51 15.85
N GLU A 48 3.96 10.85 16.42
CA GLU A 48 3.54 10.33 17.72
C GLU A 48 3.43 8.80 17.71
N PHE A 49 2.84 8.22 16.65
CA PHE A 49 2.73 6.78 16.50
C PHE A 49 4.11 6.11 16.44
N THR A 50 5.04 6.67 15.66
CA THR A 50 6.41 6.17 15.54
C THR A 50 7.15 6.19 16.87
N GLU A 51 7.00 7.27 17.65
CA GLU A 51 7.60 7.39 18.98
C GLU A 51 7.05 6.34 19.96
N LYS A 52 5.72 6.12 19.96
CA LYS A 52 5.09 5.06 20.78
C LYS A 52 5.63 3.68 20.42
N MET A 53 5.82 3.39 19.12
CA MET A 53 6.44 2.13 18.66
C MET A 53 7.89 1.99 19.17
N LYS A 54 8.71 3.05 19.06
CA LYS A 54 10.10 3.07 19.56
C LYS A 54 10.17 2.89 21.09
N GLN A 55 9.16 3.37 21.83
CA GLN A 55 9.02 3.15 23.27
C GLN A 55 8.57 1.74 23.64
N GLY A 56 8.24 0.90 22.66
CA GLY A 56 7.83 -0.50 22.85
C GLY A 56 6.35 -0.69 23.16
N CYS A 57 5.50 0.30 22.93
CA CYS A 57 4.05 0.15 23.06
C CYS A 57 3.54 -0.99 22.15
N ALA A 58 2.54 -1.72 22.63
CA ALA A 58 1.91 -2.77 21.87
C ALA A 58 1.00 -2.17 20.79
N VAL A 59 1.34 -2.40 19.51
CA VAL A 59 0.55 -1.88 18.38
C VAL A 59 -0.16 -3.01 17.66
N LYS A 60 -1.41 -2.74 17.24
CA LYS A 60 -2.24 -3.64 16.44
C LYS A 60 -3.07 -2.82 15.46
N THR A 61 -3.53 -3.44 14.40
CA THR A 61 -4.49 -2.86 13.46
C THR A 61 -5.72 -3.75 13.35
N SER A 62 -6.84 -3.18 12.98
CA SER A 62 -8.05 -3.94 12.64
C SER A 62 -8.60 -3.50 11.29
N GLN A 63 -9.47 -4.34 10.71
CA GLN A 63 -10.27 -3.91 9.55
C GLN A 63 -11.22 -2.79 10.00
N PRO A 64 -11.67 -1.93 9.05
CA PRO A 64 -12.71 -0.95 9.35
C PRO A 64 -13.99 -1.65 9.75
N SER A 65 -14.82 -1.00 10.55
CA SER A 65 -16.15 -1.54 10.83
C SER A 65 -16.95 -1.61 9.52
N ILE A 66 -17.65 -2.72 9.30
CA ILE A 66 -18.49 -2.84 8.08
C ILE A 66 -19.56 -1.77 8.03
N GLY A 67 -20.03 -1.30 9.19
CA GLY A 67 -20.97 -0.19 9.29
C GLY A 67 -20.40 1.14 8.77
N SER A 68 -19.11 1.45 9.05
CA SER A 68 -18.47 2.65 8.51
C SER A 68 -18.25 2.57 7.01
N VAL A 69 -17.92 1.38 6.49
CA VAL A 69 -17.75 1.15 5.05
C VAL A 69 -19.09 1.32 4.33
N CYS A 70 -20.14 0.65 4.80
CA CYS A 70 -21.48 0.75 4.22
C CYS A 70 -22.03 2.17 4.32
N GLY A 71 -21.84 2.85 5.46
CA GLY A 71 -22.29 4.22 5.64
C GLY A 71 -21.66 5.20 4.63
N LEU A 72 -20.37 5.01 4.30
CA LEU A 72 -19.73 5.80 3.24
C LEU A 72 -20.33 5.47 1.85
N TRP A 73 -20.56 4.20 1.53
CA TRP A 73 -21.19 3.82 0.26
C TRP A 73 -22.61 4.38 0.14
N ASP A 74 -23.42 4.31 1.21
CA ASP A 74 -24.77 4.85 1.24
C ASP A 74 -24.78 6.37 0.99
N GLU A 75 -23.79 7.08 1.52
CA GLU A 75 -23.66 8.52 1.30
C GLU A 75 -23.25 8.82 -0.15
N LEU A 76 -22.27 8.10 -0.68
CA LEU A 76 -21.78 8.30 -2.05
C LEU A 76 -22.86 7.95 -3.09
N LEU A 77 -23.64 6.89 -2.87
CA LEU A 77 -24.69 6.48 -3.80
C LEU A 77 -25.89 7.46 -3.87
N LYS A 78 -25.93 8.54 -3.07
CA LYS A 78 -26.88 9.65 -3.26
C LYS A 78 -26.50 10.52 -4.47
N ASP A 79 -25.18 10.64 -4.77
CA ASP A 79 -24.65 11.52 -5.79
C ASP A 79 -23.98 10.79 -6.96
N TYR A 80 -23.61 9.52 -6.77
CA TYR A 80 -22.96 8.65 -7.74
C TYR A 80 -23.85 7.46 -8.11
N GLU A 81 -23.69 6.96 -9.33
CA GLU A 81 -24.45 5.79 -9.81
C GLU A 81 -23.82 4.48 -9.33
N GLU A 82 -22.50 4.46 -9.21
CA GLU A 82 -21.71 3.28 -8.81
C GLU A 82 -20.57 3.71 -7.87
N VAL A 83 -20.09 2.76 -7.07
CA VAL A 83 -18.91 2.88 -6.21
C VAL A 83 -17.91 1.79 -6.59
N ILE A 84 -16.66 2.16 -6.81
CA ILE A 84 -15.51 1.24 -6.86
C ILE A 84 -14.76 1.35 -5.53
N TYR A 85 -14.60 0.25 -4.82
CA TYR A 85 -13.82 0.18 -3.58
C TYR A 85 -12.58 -0.69 -3.76
N VAL A 86 -11.40 -0.10 -3.52
CA VAL A 86 -10.10 -0.75 -3.57
C VAL A 86 -9.49 -0.79 -2.16
N PRO A 87 -9.80 -1.80 -1.35
CA PRO A 87 -9.20 -1.98 -0.03
C PRO A 87 -7.76 -2.50 -0.15
N ILE A 88 -7.08 -2.54 1.00
CA ILE A 88 -5.81 -3.28 1.13
C ILE A 88 -5.94 -4.72 0.62
N SER A 89 -4.84 -5.25 0.07
CA SER A 89 -4.71 -6.64 -0.39
C SER A 89 -5.45 -7.65 0.49
N SER A 90 -6.22 -8.55 -0.14
CA SER A 90 -6.90 -9.67 0.53
C SER A 90 -5.95 -10.63 1.26
N LYS A 91 -4.67 -10.62 0.88
CA LYS A 91 -3.59 -11.42 1.50
C LYS A 91 -3.09 -10.82 2.82
N LEU A 92 -3.27 -9.50 3.02
CA LEU A 92 -2.79 -8.77 4.18
C LEU A 92 -3.90 -8.49 5.21
N SER A 93 -5.17 -8.43 4.76
CA SER A 93 -6.31 -8.10 5.63
C SER A 93 -7.60 -8.77 5.17
N GLY A 94 -8.51 -9.03 6.13
CA GLY A 94 -9.87 -9.47 5.83
C GLY A 94 -10.79 -8.38 5.27
N SER A 95 -10.32 -7.13 5.15
CA SER A 95 -11.12 -5.97 4.67
C SER A 95 -11.79 -6.25 3.33
N TYR A 96 -11.04 -6.79 2.36
CA TYR A 96 -11.60 -7.18 1.06
C TYR A 96 -12.77 -8.15 1.18
N ASN A 97 -12.59 -9.26 1.90
CA ASN A 97 -13.62 -10.29 2.02
C ASN A 97 -14.89 -9.76 2.72
N SER A 98 -14.72 -8.95 3.77
CA SER A 98 -15.83 -8.30 4.47
C SER A 98 -16.58 -7.33 3.56
N ALA A 99 -15.85 -6.54 2.76
CA ALA A 99 -16.43 -5.61 1.79
C ALA A 99 -17.19 -6.32 0.66
N VAL A 100 -16.63 -7.41 0.10
CA VAL A 100 -17.31 -8.23 -0.93
C VAL A 100 -18.62 -8.80 -0.39
N LEU A 101 -18.64 -9.25 0.87
CA LEU A 101 -19.85 -9.76 1.48
C LEU A 101 -20.91 -8.66 1.64
N ALA A 102 -20.51 -7.47 2.07
CA ALA A 102 -21.40 -6.33 2.22
C ALA A 102 -21.94 -5.81 0.88
N ALA A 103 -21.08 -5.78 -0.16
CA ALA A 103 -21.44 -5.30 -1.50
C ALA A 103 -22.61 -6.08 -2.13
N LYS A 104 -22.85 -7.32 -1.72
CA LYS A 104 -24.00 -8.12 -2.18
C LYS A 104 -25.38 -7.48 -1.87
N ASN A 105 -25.43 -6.55 -0.95
CA ASN A 105 -26.67 -5.84 -0.59
C ASN A 105 -26.90 -4.56 -1.43
N TYR A 106 -26.07 -4.30 -2.43
CA TYR A 106 -26.06 -3.04 -3.20
C TYR A 106 -26.47 -3.17 -4.67
N ASP A 107 -27.08 -4.30 -5.08
CA ASP A 107 -27.62 -4.51 -6.42
C ASP A 107 -26.62 -4.12 -7.54
N ASP A 108 -25.39 -4.64 -7.44
CA ASP A 108 -24.26 -4.38 -8.36
C ASP A 108 -23.78 -2.91 -8.43
N LYS A 109 -24.29 -2.02 -7.58
CA LYS A 109 -23.82 -0.63 -7.53
C LYS A 109 -22.48 -0.46 -6.83
N VAL A 110 -22.01 -1.47 -6.10
CA VAL A 110 -20.72 -1.45 -5.41
C VAL A 110 -19.83 -2.56 -5.95
N THR A 111 -18.71 -2.19 -6.53
CA THR A 111 -17.68 -3.11 -7.05
C THR A 111 -16.45 -3.08 -6.15
N VAL A 112 -16.13 -4.19 -5.52
CA VAL A 112 -14.90 -4.32 -4.69
C VAL A 112 -13.80 -4.99 -5.50
N ILE A 113 -12.61 -4.38 -5.55
CA ILE A 113 -11.47 -4.84 -6.36
C ILE A 113 -10.35 -5.32 -5.44
N ASP A 114 -9.87 -6.55 -5.60
CA ASP A 114 -8.64 -7.04 -4.98
C ASP A 114 -7.43 -6.76 -5.87
N ALA A 115 -6.91 -5.57 -5.80
CA ALA A 115 -5.71 -5.20 -6.54
C ALA A 115 -4.45 -5.88 -5.98
N ARG A 116 -4.50 -6.43 -4.76
CA ARG A 116 -3.35 -6.97 -4.03
C ARG A 116 -2.27 -5.93 -3.75
N PHE A 117 -2.69 -4.67 -3.64
CA PHE A 117 -1.83 -3.53 -3.36
C PHE A 117 -1.87 -3.15 -1.88
N ALA A 118 -0.84 -2.43 -1.44
CA ALA A 118 -0.77 -1.72 -0.17
C ALA A 118 0.16 -0.51 -0.34
N CYS A 119 0.13 0.44 0.59
CA CYS A 119 0.95 1.65 0.60
C CYS A 119 0.72 2.55 -0.62
N ALA A 120 1.63 3.49 -0.84
CA ALA A 120 1.58 4.46 -1.92
C ALA A 120 1.42 3.89 -3.34
N PRO A 121 1.86 2.64 -3.69
CA PRO A 121 1.50 2.03 -4.97
C PRO A 121 0.00 2.06 -5.29
N THR A 122 -0.86 1.97 -4.26
CA THR A 122 -2.32 2.09 -4.44
C THR A 122 -2.72 3.44 -5.01
N GLN A 123 -2.00 4.53 -4.68
CA GLN A 123 -2.30 5.86 -5.23
C GLN A 123 -2.08 5.92 -6.75
N PHE A 124 -1.07 5.22 -7.27
CA PHE A 124 -0.88 5.09 -8.73
C PHE A 124 -2.02 4.31 -9.37
N LEU A 125 -2.41 3.18 -8.75
CA LEU A 125 -3.54 2.40 -9.22
C LEU A 125 -4.84 3.22 -9.26
N LEU A 126 -5.12 4.05 -8.24
CA LEU A 126 -6.32 4.89 -8.21
C LEU A 126 -6.32 5.91 -9.36
N LYS A 127 -5.16 6.48 -9.74
CA LYS A 127 -5.03 7.32 -10.94
C LYS A 127 -5.41 6.53 -12.21
N GLU A 128 -4.92 5.31 -12.34
CA GLU A 128 -5.20 4.47 -13.51
C GLU A 128 -6.68 4.02 -13.55
N ILE A 129 -7.31 3.81 -12.41
CA ILE A 129 -8.77 3.56 -12.33
C ILE A 129 -9.56 4.76 -12.87
N HIS A 130 -9.18 5.99 -12.50
CA HIS A 130 -9.82 7.18 -13.06
C HIS A 130 -9.64 7.30 -14.58
N GLU A 131 -8.47 6.89 -15.11
CA GLU A 131 -8.26 6.83 -16.57
C GLU A 131 -9.20 5.81 -17.23
N LEU A 132 -9.34 4.63 -16.65
CA LEU A 132 -10.28 3.61 -17.16
C LEU A 132 -11.75 4.12 -17.14
N ILE A 133 -12.14 4.85 -16.08
CA ILE A 133 -13.46 5.50 -16.01
C ILE A 133 -13.59 6.54 -17.14
N ARG A 134 -12.57 7.37 -17.37
CA ARG A 134 -12.56 8.36 -18.47
C ARG A 134 -12.64 7.71 -19.84
N MET A 135 -12.07 6.52 -20.01
CA MET A 135 -12.20 5.70 -21.23
C MET A 135 -13.59 5.06 -21.40
N GLY A 136 -14.51 5.28 -20.44
CA GLY A 136 -15.89 4.78 -20.50
C GLY A 136 -16.06 3.33 -20.05
N LYS A 137 -15.07 2.75 -19.35
CA LYS A 137 -15.17 1.40 -18.81
C LYS A 137 -16.19 1.33 -17.66
N THR A 138 -16.91 0.21 -17.59
CA THR A 138 -17.80 -0.11 -16.47
C THR A 138 -17.01 -0.56 -15.26
N SER A 139 -17.59 -0.49 -14.05
CA SER A 139 -16.94 -0.96 -12.82
C SER A 139 -16.54 -2.44 -12.90
N ALA A 140 -17.35 -3.28 -13.55
CA ALA A 140 -17.04 -4.69 -13.77
C ALA A 140 -15.83 -4.90 -14.71
N GLU A 141 -15.75 -4.13 -15.84
CA GLU A 141 -14.59 -4.18 -16.74
C GLU A 141 -13.33 -3.68 -16.04
N ILE A 142 -13.43 -2.61 -15.22
CA ILE A 142 -12.30 -2.07 -14.44
C ILE A 142 -11.82 -3.11 -13.44
N LYS A 143 -12.73 -3.77 -12.72
CA LYS A 143 -12.38 -4.85 -11.78
C LYS A 143 -11.59 -5.95 -12.48
N THR A 144 -12.12 -6.50 -13.55
CA THR A 144 -11.47 -7.56 -14.34
C THR A 144 -10.10 -7.11 -14.82
N PHE A 145 -10.01 -5.92 -15.40
CA PHE A 145 -8.75 -5.39 -15.90
C PHE A 145 -7.69 -5.23 -14.81
N VAL A 146 -8.06 -4.64 -13.66
CA VAL A 146 -7.13 -4.42 -12.54
C VAL A 146 -6.65 -5.75 -11.96
N GLU A 147 -7.57 -6.68 -11.67
CA GLU A 147 -7.23 -7.95 -11.03
C GLU A 147 -6.38 -8.87 -11.92
N GLU A 148 -6.49 -8.74 -13.25
CA GLU A 148 -5.75 -9.57 -14.23
C GLU A 148 -4.43 -8.94 -14.70
N ASN A 149 -4.34 -7.60 -14.74
CA ASN A 149 -3.25 -6.93 -15.45
C ASN A 149 -2.40 -6.00 -14.58
N MET A 150 -2.93 -5.51 -13.45
CA MET A 150 -2.19 -4.58 -12.59
C MET A 150 -1.44 -5.37 -11.50
N SER A 151 -0.19 -5.02 -11.29
CA SER A 151 0.63 -5.60 -10.23
C SER A 151 1.59 -4.56 -9.65
N MET A 152 1.92 -4.72 -8.36
CA MET A 152 3.01 -4.00 -7.73
C MET A 152 4.13 -4.98 -7.38
N HIS A 153 5.36 -4.51 -7.52
CA HIS A 153 6.55 -5.24 -7.13
C HIS A 153 7.43 -4.33 -6.27
N ALA A 154 7.85 -4.80 -5.13
CA ALA A 154 8.71 -4.04 -4.25
C ALA A 154 9.67 -4.93 -3.46
N ILE A 155 10.78 -4.36 -3.06
CA ILE A 155 11.66 -4.91 -2.03
C ILE A 155 11.47 -4.11 -0.75
N LEU A 156 11.18 -4.82 0.33
CA LEU A 156 11.08 -4.31 1.68
C LEU A 156 12.34 -4.70 2.45
N ILE A 157 13.01 -3.72 3.06
CA ILE A 157 14.18 -3.91 3.91
C ILE A 157 13.80 -3.46 5.33
N PRO A 158 13.27 -4.34 6.16
CA PRO A 158 12.91 -3.99 7.53
C PRO A 158 14.17 -3.83 8.39
N GLU A 159 14.15 -2.88 9.31
CA GLU A 159 15.18 -2.78 10.34
C GLU A 159 15.05 -3.93 11.35
N ASP A 160 13.82 -4.28 11.72
CA ASP A 160 13.50 -5.41 12.60
C ASP A 160 12.30 -6.21 12.09
N LEU A 161 12.49 -7.51 11.89
CA LEU A 161 11.44 -8.45 11.49
C LEU A 161 10.37 -8.70 12.56
N ILE A 162 10.58 -8.23 13.80
CA ILE A 162 9.67 -8.50 14.92
C ILE A 162 8.27 -7.96 14.67
N TYR A 163 8.15 -6.81 13.98
CA TYR A 163 6.86 -6.19 13.68
C TYR A 163 6.06 -7.02 12.69
N LEU A 164 6.67 -7.46 11.59
CA LEU A 164 6.05 -8.35 10.60
C LEU A 164 5.65 -9.70 11.20
N LYS A 165 6.51 -10.26 12.07
CA LYS A 165 6.24 -11.52 12.78
C LYS A 165 5.05 -11.39 13.72
N ARG A 166 5.04 -10.35 14.57
CA ARG A 166 3.93 -10.10 15.53
C ARG A 166 2.61 -9.85 14.79
N GLY A 167 2.69 -9.16 13.66
CA GLY A 167 1.53 -8.89 12.82
C GLY A 167 1.02 -10.12 12.07
N GLY A 168 1.84 -11.14 11.87
CA GLY A 168 1.48 -12.33 11.07
C GLY A 168 1.32 -12.05 9.57
N ARG A 169 1.93 -10.98 9.03
CA ARG A 169 1.88 -10.57 7.62
C ARG A 169 3.19 -10.90 6.90
N ILE A 170 3.79 -12.02 7.24
CA ILE A 170 5.06 -12.49 6.69
C ILE A 170 4.98 -14.01 6.53
N SER A 171 5.60 -14.54 5.46
CA SER A 171 5.71 -16.00 5.29
C SER A 171 6.50 -16.66 6.41
N ALA A 172 6.28 -17.97 6.63
CA ALA A 172 7.02 -18.74 7.62
C ALA A 172 8.54 -18.75 7.29
N ALA A 173 8.91 -18.78 6.01
CA ALA A 173 10.30 -18.74 5.56
C ALA A 173 10.95 -17.40 5.91
N ALA A 174 10.29 -16.28 5.59
CA ALA A 174 10.77 -14.96 5.93
C ALA A 174 10.84 -14.75 7.46
N ALA A 175 9.84 -15.24 8.21
CA ALA A 175 9.85 -15.18 9.67
C ALA A 175 11.05 -15.94 10.30
N ALA A 176 11.54 -17.01 9.67
CA ALA A 176 12.70 -17.75 10.15
C ALA A 176 14.01 -16.95 10.07
N LEU A 177 14.14 -15.99 9.14
CA LEU A 177 15.34 -15.16 9.01
C LEU A 177 15.65 -14.33 10.26
N GLY A 178 14.64 -13.89 10.99
CA GLY A 178 14.84 -13.08 12.19
C GLY A 178 15.59 -13.75 13.35
N ASN A 179 15.89 -15.05 13.23
CA ASN A 179 16.73 -15.78 14.18
C ASN A 179 18.21 -15.80 13.79
N LEU A 180 18.56 -15.24 12.63
CA LEU A 180 19.91 -15.22 12.11
C LEU A 180 20.61 -13.91 12.53
N LEU A 181 21.75 -14.02 13.17
CA LEU A 181 22.54 -12.87 13.60
C LEU A 181 23.28 -12.22 12.41
N LYS A 182 23.39 -10.91 12.43
CA LYS A 182 24.20 -10.12 11.49
C LYS A 182 23.80 -10.30 10.01
N ILE A 183 22.50 -10.40 9.74
CA ILE A 183 21.97 -10.36 8.39
C ILE A 183 21.02 -9.16 8.23
N VAL A 184 20.93 -8.67 7.01
CA VAL A 184 19.92 -7.71 6.55
C VAL A 184 19.01 -8.46 5.58
N PRO A 185 17.74 -8.70 5.94
CA PRO A 185 16.80 -9.38 5.06
C PRO A 185 16.31 -8.43 3.96
N LEU A 186 16.13 -8.99 2.77
CA LEU A 186 15.37 -8.37 1.68
C LEU A 186 14.12 -9.22 1.48
N LEU A 187 12.97 -8.59 1.54
CA LEU A 187 11.68 -9.25 1.35
C LEU A 187 11.04 -8.73 0.06
N SER A 188 10.58 -9.64 -0.79
CA SER A 188 9.74 -9.27 -1.92
C SER A 188 8.31 -9.01 -1.47
N VAL A 189 7.67 -8.04 -2.09
CA VAL A 189 6.24 -7.76 -1.97
C VAL A 189 5.66 -7.92 -3.37
N GLU A 190 5.00 -9.04 -3.60
CA GLU A 190 4.42 -9.41 -4.89
C GLU A 190 3.07 -10.10 -4.69
N ASN A 191 2.10 -9.83 -5.56
CA ASN A 191 0.77 -10.43 -5.48
C ASN A 191 0.10 -10.30 -4.09
N GLY A 192 0.45 -9.24 -3.35
CA GLY A 192 -0.07 -8.97 -2.01
C GLY A 192 0.55 -9.81 -0.90
N GLU A 193 1.60 -10.57 -1.18
CA GLU A 193 2.30 -11.41 -0.20
C GLU A 193 3.71 -10.87 0.08
N ILE A 194 4.21 -11.13 1.29
CA ILE A 194 5.57 -10.77 1.71
C ILE A 194 6.36 -12.04 1.93
N ASP A 195 7.42 -12.25 1.14
CA ASP A 195 8.27 -13.43 1.23
C ASP A 195 9.77 -13.07 1.16
N VAL A 196 10.63 -14.06 1.32
CA VAL A 196 12.09 -13.88 1.21
C VAL A 196 12.47 -13.60 -0.24
N TYR A 197 13.14 -12.47 -0.48
CA TYR A 197 13.86 -12.23 -1.73
C TYR A 197 15.32 -12.70 -1.60
N ASP A 198 16.04 -12.15 -0.60
CA ASP A 198 17.43 -12.51 -0.31
C ASP A 198 17.82 -12.11 1.12
N LYS A 199 19.06 -12.39 1.51
CA LYS A 199 19.66 -11.97 2.78
C LYS A 199 21.13 -11.62 2.58
N VAL A 200 21.55 -10.50 3.09
CA VAL A 200 22.92 -10.02 2.98
C VAL A 200 23.48 -9.62 4.35
N ARG A 201 24.76 -9.28 4.40
CA ARG A 201 25.43 -8.92 5.66
C ARG A 201 25.54 -7.43 5.91
N THR A 202 25.24 -6.60 4.92
CA THR A 202 25.38 -5.14 5.04
C THR A 202 24.20 -4.42 4.40
N ALA A 203 23.75 -3.33 5.04
CA ALA A 203 22.69 -2.47 4.53
C ALA A 203 23.04 -1.92 3.13
N ARG A 204 24.29 -1.52 2.90
CA ARG A 204 24.75 -1.03 1.60
C ARG A 204 24.50 -2.03 0.47
N LYS A 205 24.76 -3.33 0.71
CA LYS A 205 24.51 -4.38 -0.28
C LYS A 205 23.00 -4.59 -0.48
N ALA A 206 22.22 -4.54 0.61
CA ALA A 206 20.77 -4.66 0.54
C ALA A 206 20.16 -3.54 -0.31
N HIS A 207 20.52 -2.28 -0.04
CA HIS A 207 20.03 -1.13 -0.81
C HIS A 207 20.38 -1.21 -2.28
N LYS A 208 21.64 -1.60 -2.60
CA LYS A 208 22.06 -1.80 -3.99
C LYS A 208 21.21 -2.87 -4.68
N MET A 209 21.03 -4.02 -4.06
CA MET A 209 20.23 -5.12 -4.64
C MET A 209 18.77 -4.72 -4.84
N ALA A 210 18.18 -3.99 -3.90
CA ALA A 210 16.81 -3.50 -4.02
C ALA A 210 16.66 -2.49 -5.17
N LEU A 211 17.64 -1.60 -5.35
CA LEU A 211 17.67 -0.65 -6.47
C LEU A 211 17.86 -1.39 -7.81
N ASP A 212 18.81 -2.34 -7.87
CA ASP A 212 19.05 -3.16 -9.06
C ASP A 212 17.76 -3.93 -9.46
N PHE A 213 17.05 -4.55 -8.50
CA PHE A 213 15.77 -5.20 -8.73
C PHE A 213 14.71 -4.24 -9.31
N THR A 214 14.61 -3.03 -8.74
CA THR A 214 13.60 -2.05 -9.15
C THR A 214 13.87 -1.51 -10.56
N LEU A 215 15.12 -1.44 -10.98
CA LEU A 215 15.52 -0.97 -12.31
C LEU A 215 15.62 -2.06 -13.36
N ASP A 216 15.48 -3.34 -12.98
CA ASP A 216 15.51 -4.49 -13.88
C ASP A 216 14.14 -4.71 -14.53
N VAL A 217 13.70 -3.72 -15.30
CA VAL A 217 12.45 -3.72 -16.06
C VAL A 217 12.74 -3.42 -17.55
N ASP A 218 11.83 -3.84 -18.42
CA ASP A 218 11.99 -3.77 -19.89
C ASP A 218 12.14 -2.34 -20.43
N ASN A 219 11.34 -1.39 -19.89
CA ASN A 219 11.38 0.02 -20.30
C ASN A 219 10.98 0.91 -19.11
N LEU A 220 11.91 1.69 -18.58
CA LEU A 220 11.69 2.53 -17.40
C LEU A 220 10.51 3.51 -17.56
N ASP A 221 10.27 4.03 -18.76
CA ASP A 221 9.16 4.97 -19.01
C ASP A 221 7.77 4.35 -18.86
N ASP A 222 7.68 3.02 -18.82
CA ASP A 222 6.44 2.28 -18.69
C ASP A 222 6.02 2.00 -17.24
N TYR A 223 6.79 2.51 -16.26
CA TYR A 223 6.55 2.25 -14.85
C TYR A 223 6.46 3.53 -14.03
N TYR A 224 5.69 3.46 -12.93
CA TYR A 224 5.81 4.32 -11.76
C TYR A 224 6.77 3.68 -10.77
N PHE A 225 7.55 4.49 -10.10
CA PHE A 225 8.53 4.06 -9.10
C PHE A 225 8.23 4.66 -7.74
N LEU A 226 8.71 4.03 -6.68
CA LEU A 226 8.52 4.51 -5.32
C LEU A 226 9.69 4.17 -4.41
N VAL A 227 9.95 5.05 -3.45
CA VAL A 227 10.77 4.78 -2.28
C VAL A 227 9.98 5.20 -1.05
N LEU A 228 9.81 4.28 -0.10
CA LEU A 228 9.08 4.50 1.14
C LEU A 228 10.00 4.32 2.34
N TYR A 229 9.72 5.07 3.41
CA TYR A 229 10.44 4.94 4.67
C TYR A 229 9.49 4.80 5.87
N GLY A 230 9.87 3.97 6.83
CA GLY A 230 9.09 3.67 8.04
C GLY A 230 9.36 4.64 9.17
N GLY A 231 8.40 5.51 9.48
CA GLY A 231 8.48 6.49 10.53
C GLY A 231 9.20 7.76 10.09
N GLU A 232 10.40 8.02 10.62
CA GLU A 232 11.19 9.20 10.25
C GLU A 232 12.00 8.95 8.97
N GLU A 233 12.12 10.00 8.17
CA GLU A 233 13.00 10.00 7.01
C GLU A 233 14.46 9.76 7.44
N ASN A 234 15.17 8.93 6.69
CA ASN A 234 16.56 8.58 6.99
C ASN A 234 17.47 8.70 5.75
N GLU A 235 18.78 8.77 5.99
CA GLU A 235 19.76 8.95 4.92
C GLU A 235 19.75 7.80 3.89
N ALA A 236 19.39 6.59 4.30
CA ALA A 236 19.32 5.45 3.39
C ALA A 236 18.19 5.60 2.37
N SER A 237 17.00 6.03 2.82
CA SER A 237 15.86 6.26 1.92
C SER A 237 16.10 7.45 0.98
N LYS A 238 16.71 8.54 1.49
CA LYS A 238 17.09 9.71 0.67
C LYS A 238 18.06 9.33 -0.43
N GLU A 239 19.12 8.63 -0.08
CA GLU A 239 20.15 8.21 -1.02
C GLU A 239 19.58 7.26 -2.08
N MET A 240 18.72 6.32 -1.65
CA MET A 240 18.04 5.40 -2.56
C MET A 240 17.13 6.15 -3.55
N TYR A 241 16.36 7.12 -3.07
CA TYR A 241 15.51 7.96 -3.91
C TYR A 241 16.33 8.81 -4.88
N ARG A 242 17.43 9.43 -4.41
CA ARG A 242 18.35 10.19 -5.26
C ARG A 242 18.89 9.34 -6.40
N GLN A 243 19.39 8.14 -6.10
CA GLN A 243 19.91 7.20 -7.11
C GLN A 243 18.84 6.73 -8.09
N LEU A 244 17.60 6.53 -7.62
CA LEU A 244 16.47 6.21 -8.49
C LEU A 244 16.19 7.35 -9.47
N CYS A 245 16.07 8.59 -9.00
CA CYS A 245 15.81 9.78 -9.84
C CYS A 245 16.91 10.09 -10.86
N GLU A 246 18.12 9.57 -10.69
CA GLU A 246 19.17 9.65 -11.72
C GLU A 246 18.91 8.74 -12.93
N LYS A 247 18.00 7.78 -12.81
CA LYS A 247 17.74 6.75 -13.82
C LYS A 247 16.34 6.83 -14.42
N VAL A 248 15.38 7.37 -13.70
CA VAL A 248 13.96 7.41 -14.08
C VAL A 248 13.44 8.84 -14.06
N ASN A 249 12.29 9.08 -14.74
CA ASN A 249 11.65 10.38 -14.69
C ASN A 249 11.13 10.67 -13.26
N PRO A 250 11.57 11.76 -12.60
CA PRO A 250 11.09 12.12 -11.26
C PRO A 250 9.58 12.33 -11.17
N ASP A 251 8.90 12.75 -12.25
CA ASP A 251 7.45 12.95 -12.29
C ASP A 251 6.68 11.60 -12.19
N ASP A 252 7.34 10.49 -12.48
CA ASP A 252 6.82 9.14 -12.37
C ASP A 252 7.26 8.45 -11.06
N THR A 253 7.80 9.21 -10.10
CA THR A 253 8.30 8.70 -8.83
C THR A 253 7.50 9.21 -7.65
N TYR A 254 7.47 8.41 -6.58
CA TYR A 254 6.95 8.79 -5.27
C TYR A 254 8.01 8.56 -4.20
N TYR A 255 8.15 9.53 -3.30
CA TYR A 255 8.96 9.42 -2.10
C TYR A 255 8.14 9.85 -0.89
N GLY A 256 8.03 9.01 0.11
CA GLY A 256 7.20 9.34 1.26
C GLY A 256 7.22 8.31 2.39
N PRO A 257 6.56 8.64 3.52
CA PRO A 257 6.47 7.76 4.66
C PRO A 257 5.51 6.60 4.43
N ILE A 258 5.76 5.50 5.15
CA ILE A 258 4.78 4.45 5.41
C ILE A 258 3.89 4.94 6.57
N TYR A 259 2.58 4.96 6.38
CA TYR A 259 1.63 5.45 7.36
C TYR A 259 1.33 4.43 8.46
N PRO A 260 0.75 4.87 9.60
CA PRO A 260 0.63 4.09 10.82
C PRO A 260 0.01 2.69 10.65
N VAL A 261 -1.02 2.53 9.80
CA VAL A 261 -1.66 1.23 9.57
C VAL A 261 -0.68 0.18 9.04
N ILE A 262 0.16 0.55 8.10
CA ILE A 262 1.17 -0.35 7.53
C ILE A 262 2.43 -0.36 8.39
N LEU A 263 2.83 0.81 8.93
CA LEU A 263 3.99 0.94 9.80
C LEU A 263 3.91 0.04 11.04
N ALA A 264 2.70 -0.17 11.59
CA ALA A 264 2.46 -1.11 12.70
C ALA A 264 3.01 -2.52 12.43
N HIS A 265 3.06 -2.92 11.16
CA HIS A 265 3.55 -4.22 10.70
C HIS A 265 4.96 -4.15 10.10
N ALA A 266 5.27 -3.12 9.33
CA ALA A 266 6.58 -2.96 8.71
C ALA A 266 7.67 -2.58 9.72
N GLY A 267 7.32 -1.77 10.72
CA GLY A 267 8.21 -1.26 11.75
C GLY A 267 8.97 0.01 11.37
N PRO A 268 9.36 0.82 12.37
CA PRO A 268 10.22 1.98 12.16
C PRO A 268 11.56 1.59 11.53
N GLY A 269 12.17 2.51 10.77
CA GLY A 269 13.46 2.29 10.09
C GLY A 269 13.39 1.45 8.83
N THR A 270 12.24 0.87 8.51
CA THR A 270 12.03 0.13 7.27
C THR A 270 12.23 1.03 6.05
N VAL A 271 12.89 0.52 5.01
CA VAL A 271 12.96 1.15 3.69
C VAL A 271 12.37 0.20 2.66
N SER A 272 11.58 0.73 1.75
CA SER A 272 11.02 -0.03 0.62
C SER A 272 11.25 0.71 -0.69
N ILE A 273 11.52 -0.04 -1.75
CA ILE A 273 11.62 0.49 -3.11
C ILE A 273 10.91 -0.47 -4.05
N GLY A 274 10.24 0.07 -5.07
CA GLY A 274 9.48 -0.77 -6.00
C GLY A 274 8.91 -0.01 -7.17
N TYR A 275 8.04 -0.70 -7.91
CA TYR A 275 7.42 -0.18 -9.12
C TYR A 275 6.02 -0.72 -9.37
N VAL A 276 5.26 0.03 -10.19
CA VAL A 276 3.94 -0.34 -10.71
C VAL A 276 3.93 -0.07 -12.21
N LYS A 277 3.48 -1.02 -13.03
CA LYS A 277 3.38 -0.83 -14.47
C LYS A 277 2.23 0.11 -14.81
N LYS A 278 2.47 1.08 -15.70
CA LYS A 278 1.47 2.07 -16.12
C LYS A 278 0.44 1.46 -17.05
N LEU A 279 -0.81 1.91 -16.96
CA LEU A 279 -1.92 1.50 -17.81
C LEU A 279 -1.57 1.61 -19.30
N LYS A 280 -0.99 2.75 -19.73
CA LYS A 280 -0.59 2.99 -21.12
C LYS A 280 0.37 1.92 -21.69
N ALA A 281 1.19 1.32 -20.82
CA ALA A 281 2.12 0.26 -21.20
C ALA A 281 1.45 -1.12 -21.26
N ILE A 282 0.39 -1.32 -20.45
CA ILE A 282 -0.40 -2.56 -20.47
C ILE A 282 -1.31 -2.62 -21.69
N LEU A 283 -1.81 -1.47 -22.15
CA LEU A 283 -2.74 -1.37 -23.30
C LEU A 283 -2.05 -1.36 -24.68
N ARG A 284 -0.72 -1.33 -24.74
CA ARG A 284 0.08 -1.47 -25.98
C ARG A 284 0.18 -2.92 -26.41
#